data_4da39d1054dafe2022ad2fd0c5820e06
#
_entry.id   4da39d1054dafe2022ad2fd0c5820e06
#
_cell.length_a   1.000
_cell.length_b   1.000
_cell.length_c   1.000
_cell.angle_alpha   90.00
_cell.angle_beta   90.00
_cell.angle_gamma   90.00
#
_symmetry.space_group_name_H-M   'P 1'
#
loop_
_entity.id
_entity.type
_entity.pdbx_description
1 polymer ?
#
loop_
_entity_poly.entity_id
_entity_poly.type
_entity_poly.pdbx_seq_one_letter_code
_entity_poly.pdbx_strand_id
1 'polypeptide(L)'
;MMNMKKNIILFAFLFVGVLTGYCQQSAYLFVYFTGNRMSEEAVRMAVSLDGYNYKALNGNQPVLDSRVISSTGGVRDPHILRCEDGKTFYMVVTDMVSGNGWSSNRAMI
;
A
#
# COMPACT_ATOMS: atom_id res chain seq x y z
N MET A 1 38.16 25.54 38.60
CA MET A 1 37.79 26.22 37.38
C MET A 1 37.43 25.16 36.34
N MET A 2 36.16 24.90 36.13
CA MET A 2 35.66 23.93 35.12
C MET A 2 35.98 24.44 33.72
N ASN A 3 36.65 23.62 32.93
CA ASN A 3 37.18 23.97 31.64
C ASN A 3 36.00 24.16 30.63
N MET A 4 35.57 25.40 30.38
CA MET A 4 34.43 25.78 29.51
C MET A 4 34.50 25.13 28.12
N LYS A 5 35.71 24.85 27.63
CA LYS A 5 35.89 24.19 26.31
C LYS A 5 35.40 22.74 26.30
N LYS A 6 35.55 21.99 27.41
CA LYS A 6 35.04 20.61 27.51
C LYS A 6 33.51 20.55 27.57
N ASN A 7 32.89 21.52 28.22
CA ASN A 7 31.44 21.58 28.33
C ASN A 7 30.77 21.95 27.03
N ILE A 8 31.40 22.80 26.21
CA ILE A 8 30.89 23.17 24.88
C ILE A 8 30.92 21.98 23.92
N ILE A 9 31.98 21.15 23.98
CA ILE A 9 32.08 19.94 23.15
C ILE A 9 31.05 18.91 23.58
N LEU A 10 30.82 18.73 24.88
CA LEU A 10 29.78 17.80 25.38
C LEU A 10 28.40 18.25 25.02
N PHE A 11 28.10 19.56 25.03
CA PHE A 11 26.83 20.12 24.61
C PHE A 11 26.60 19.98 23.08
N ALA A 12 27.66 20.15 22.27
CA ALA A 12 27.58 19.95 20.82
C ALA A 12 27.31 18.48 20.46
N PHE A 13 27.90 17.52 21.20
CA PHE A 13 27.60 16.08 21.00
C PHE A 13 26.18 15.70 21.43
N LEU A 14 25.63 16.31 22.46
CA LEU A 14 24.23 16.09 22.87
C LEU A 14 23.25 16.67 21.84
N PHE A 15 23.59 17.78 21.18
CA PHE A 15 22.72 18.42 20.19
C PHE A 15 22.72 17.66 18.85
N VAL A 16 23.82 17.02 18.47
CA VAL A 16 23.89 16.18 17.27
C VAL A 16 23.10 14.87 17.45
N GLY A 17 23.02 14.34 18.67
CA GLY A 17 22.25 13.12 18.96
C GLY A 17 20.73 13.30 18.90
N VAL A 18 20.21 14.52 18.98
CA VAL A 18 18.76 14.81 18.94
C VAL A 18 18.25 15.01 17.50
N LEU A 19 19.14 15.19 16.52
CA LEU A 19 18.77 15.43 15.13
C LEU A 19 18.57 14.14 14.30
N THR A 20 18.80 12.96 14.85
CA THR A 20 18.36 11.70 14.25
C THR A 20 16.93 11.38 14.64
N GLY A 21 16.03 12.32 14.43
CA GLY A 21 14.62 12.02 14.37
C GLY A 21 14.41 11.09 13.18
N TYR A 22 14.13 9.82 13.44
CA TYR A 22 13.67 8.89 12.42
C TYR A 22 12.39 9.50 11.85
N CYS A 23 12.52 10.15 10.70
CA CYS A 23 11.35 10.51 9.90
C CYS A 23 10.77 9.18 9.42
N GLN A 24 9.82 8.64 10.17
CA GLN A 24 9.05 7.48 9.72
C GLN A 24 8.22 7.96 8.53
N GLN A 25 8.72 7.71 7.34
CA GLN A 25 7.95 7.98 6.12
C GLN A 25 6.78 7.01 6.11
N SER A 26 5.59 7.53 6.28
CA SER A 26 4.35 6.80 6.07
C SER A 26 3.80 7.13 4.69
N ALA A 27 3.20 6.13 4.05
CA ALA A 27 2.53 6.30 2.77
C ALA A 27 1.14 5.66 2.85
N TYR A 28 0.23 6.17 2.06
CA TYR A 28 -1.09 5.59 1.88
C TYR A 28 -1.06 4.67 0.68
N LEU A 29 -1.58 3.45 0.85
CA LEU A 29 -1.77 2.49 -0.22
C LEU A 29 -3.24 2.45 -0.59
N PHE A 30 -3.54 2.63 -1.87
CA PHE A 30 -4.87 2.49 -2.44
C PHE A 30 -4.90 1.27 -3.36
N VAL A 31 -5.84 0.37 -3.13
CA VAL A 31 -6.10 -0.79 -3.99
C VAL A 31 -7.42 -0.60 -4.71
N TYR A 32 -7.48 -0.92 -6.00
CA TYR A 32 -8.65 -0.64 -6.81
C TYR A 32 -8.71 -1.54 -8.05
N PHE A 33 -9.84 -1.50 -8.74
CA PHE A 33 -10.05 -2.00 -10.09
C PHE A 33 -10.65 -0.87 -10.93
N THR A 34 -10.67 -0.98 -12.26
CA THR A 34 -10.94 0.20 -13.09
C THR A 34 -12.28 0.15 -13.85
N GLY A 35 -12.92 -0.98 -13.95
CA GLY A 35 -14.19 -1.07 -14.67
C GLY A 35 -14.73 -2.49 -14.79
N ASN A 36 -15.62 -2.70 -15.77
CA ASN A 36 -16.43 -3.90 -15.93
C ASN A 36 -16.00 -4.81 -17.09
N ARG A 37 -14.85 -4.52 -17.70
CA ARG A 37 -14.26 -5.42 -18.70
C ARG A 37 -13.28 -6.35 -18.01
N MET A 38 -13.10 -7.56 -18.54
CA MET A 38 -12.19 -8.55 -17.93
C MET A 38 -10.78 -7.97 -17.65
N SER A 39 -10.24 -7.16 -18.54
CA SER A 39 -8.94 -6.50 -18.35
C SER A 39 -8.95 -5.40 -17.28
N GLU A 40 -10.12 -4.91 -16.90
CA GLU A 40 -10.34 -3.87 -15.89
C GLU A 40 -10.67 -4.47 -14.53
N GLU A 41 -11.18 -5.71 -14.50
CA GLU A 41 -11.50 -6.50 -13.32
C GLU A 41 -10.25 -7.21 -12.80
N ALA A 42 -9.29 -6.40 -12.38
CA ALA A 42 -7.99 -6.84 -11.88
C ALA A 42 -7.47 -5.85 -10.85
N VAL A 43 -6.70 -6.35 -9.88
CA VAL A 43 -6.16 -5.52 -8.80
C VAL A 43 -5.09 -4.59 -9.34
N ARG A 44 -5.25 -3.31 -9.06
CA ARG A 44 -4.27 -2.24 -9.26
C ARG A 44 -3.97 -1.57 -7.94
N MET A 45 -2.84 -0.91 -7.88
CA MET A 45 -2.40 -0.22 -6.69
C MET A 45 -1.88 1.18 -7.03
N ALA A 46 -2.09 2.10 -6.11
CA ALA A 46 -1.51 3.43 -6.15
C ALA A 46 -0.99 3.82 -4.76
N VAL A 47 -0.01 4.70 -4.71
CA VAL A 47 0.56 5.21 -3.47
C VAL A 47 0.46 6.72 -3.41
N SER A 48 0.32 7.23 -2.19
CA SER A 48 0.31 8.65 -1.88
C SER A 48 1.11 8.93 -0.63
N LEU A 49 1.77 10.09 -0.56
CA LEU A 49 2.44 10.57 0.64
C LEU A 49 1.55 11.51 1.46
N ASP A 50 0.53 12.10 0.85
CA ASP A 50 -0.36 13.11 1.47
C ASP A 50 -1.81 12.61 1.65
N GLY A 51 -2.14 11.43 1.08
CA GLY A 51 -3.48 10.86 1.11
C GLY A 51 -4.46 11.44 0.08
N TYR A 52 -4.04 12.42 -0.72
CA TYR A 52 -4.87 13.09 -1.73
C TYR A 52 -4.36 12.86 -3.15
N ASN A 53 -3.06 12.94 -3.34
CA ASN A 53 -2.43 12.79 -4.65
C ASN A 53 -1.84 11.37 -4.78
N TYR A 54 -2.47 10.53 -5.58
CA TYR A 54 -2.09 9.13 -5.76
C TYR A 54 -1.35 8.93 -7.08
N LYS A 55 -0.24 8.21 -7.01
CA LYS A 55 0.52 7.76 -8.18
C LYS A 55 0.28 6.27 -8.38
N ALA A 56 -0.26 5.90 -9.53
CA ALA A 56 -0.46 4.51 -9.90
C ALA A 56 0.87 3.75 -9.96
N LEU A 57 0.89 2.56 -9.40
CA LEU A 57 2.01 1.63 -9.51
C LEU A 57 1.90 0.82 -10.80
N ASN A 58 3.02 0.23 -11.22
CA ASN A 58 3.10 -0.63 -12.39
C ASN A 58 2.50 0.01 -13.67
N GLY A 59 2.64 1.34 -13.84
CA GLY A 59 2.07 2.04 -14.99
C GLY A 59 0.56 1.90 -15.12
N ASN A 60 -0.16 1.77 -13.99
CA ASN A 60 -1.59 1.49 -13.94
C ASN A 60 -2.01 0.15 -14.54
N GLN A 61 -1.08 -0.79 -14.69
CA GLN A 61 -1.38 -2.16 -15.07
C GLN A 61 -1.70 -3.00 -13.84
N PRO A 62 -2.38 -4.14 -13.97
CA PRO A 62 -2.61 -5.06 -12.87
C PRO A 62 -1.31 -5.46 -12.16
N VAL A 63 -1.35 -5.53 -10.83
CA VAL A 63 -0.19 -5.90 -10.01
C VAL A 63 -0.09 -7.42 -9.80
N LEU A 64 -1.15 -8.15 -10.15
CA LEU A 64 -1.18 -9.62 -10.16
C LEU A 64 -2.09 -10.12 -11.28
N ASP A 65 -1.88 -11.35 -11.70
CA ASP A 65 -2.74 -12.01 -12.67
C ASP A 65 -3.97 -12.58 -11.96
N SER A 66 -5.14 -12.01 -12.23
CA SER A 66 -6.42 -12.45 -11.64
C SER A 66 -6.72 -13.92 -11.88
N ARG A 67 -6.25 -14.50 -12.99
CA ARG A 67 -6.46 -15.92 -13.33
C ARG A 67 -5.77 -16.88 -12.38
N VAL A 68 -4.76 -16.43 -11.63
CA VAL A 68 -4.03 -17.25 -10.66
C VAL A 68 -4.82 -17.43 -9.37
N ILE A 69 -5.64 -16.42 -9.01
CA ILE A 69 -6.33 -16.38 -7.72
C ILE A 69 -7.85 -16.53 -7.84
N SER A 70 -8.44 -16.36 -9.02
CA SER A 70 -9.88 -16.43 -9.22
C SER A 70 -10.27 -17.59 -10.16
N SER A 71 -11.47 -18.10 -9.99
CA SER A 71 -12.04 -19.13 -10.87
C SER A 71 -12.67 -18.53 -12.13
N THR A 72 -13.11 -17.27 -12.07
CA THR A 72 -13.72 -16.58 -13.21
C THR A 72 -12.71 -15.89 -14.12
N GLY A 73 -11.48 -15.67 -13.64
CA GLY A 73 -10.42 -14.93 -14.34
C GLY A 73 -10.43 -13.42 -14.07
N GLY A 74 -11.42 -12.90 -13.35
CA GLY A 74 -11.51 -11.50 -12.94
C GLY A 74 -11.70 -11.35 -11.44
N VAL A 75 -11.26 -10.22 -10.89
CA VAL A 75 -11.44 -9.87 -9.48
C VAL A 75 -11.85 -8.42 -9.32
N ARG A 76 -12.70 -8.17 -8.33
CA ARG A 76 -13.29 -6.87 -8.03
C ARG A 76 -13.18 -6.53 -6.55
N ASP A 77 -13.50 -5.29 -6.22
CA ASP A 77 -13.68 -4.80 -4.86
C ASP A 77 -12.54 -5.19 -3.91
N PRO A 78 -11.28 -4.91 -4.29
CA PRO A 78 -10.15 -5.30 -3.46
C PRO A 78 -10.17 -4.55 -2.14
N HIS A 79 -9.96 -5.28 -1.06
CA HIS A 79 -9.77 -4.74 0.28
C HIS A 79 -8.47 -5.27 0.87
N ILE A 80 -7.63 -4.40 1.39
CA ILE A 80 -6.33 -4.75 1.96
C ILE A 80 -6.26 -4.41 3.45
N LEU A 81 -5.74 -5.33 4.23
CA LEU A 81 -5.48 -5.17 5.65
C LEU A 81 -3.99 -5.33 5.92
N ARG A 82 -3.41 -4.37 6.62
CA ARG A 82 -2.05 -4.47 7.15
C ARG A 82 -2.10 -5.05 8.55
N CYS A 83 -1.30 -6.09 8.80
CA CYS A 83 -1.19 -6.71 10.11
C CYS A 83 -0.41 -5.84 11.10
N GLU A 84 -0.55 -6.16 12.39
CA GLU A 84 0.12 -5.47 13.49
C GLU A 84 1.65 -5.55 13.40
N ASP A 85 2.21 -6.59 12.78
CA ASP A 85 3.65 -6.72 12.52
C ASP A 85 4.20 -5.65 11.57
N GLY A 86 3.29 -4.90 10.90
CA GLY A 86 3.61 -3.84 9.97
C GLY A 86 4.26 -4.30 8.66
N LYS A 87 4.35 -5.59 8.41
CA LYS A 87 5.04 -6.20 7.26
C LYS A 87 4.13 -7.12 6.45
N THR A 88 3.22 -7.80 7.11
CA THR A 88 2.28 -8.73 6.49
C THR A 88 1.03 -7.98 6.04
N PHE A 89 0.56 -8.29 4.85
CA PHE A 89 -0.69 -7.75 4.30
C PHE A 89 -1.57 -8.91 3.85
N TYR A 90 -2.84 -8.84 4.18
CA TYR A 90 -3.88 -9.70 3.64
C TYR A 90 -4.76 -8.89 2.70
N MET A 91 -5.14 -9.49 1.61
CA MET A 91 -6.08 -8.89 0.66
C MET A 91 -7.23 -9.86 0.41
N VAL A 92 -8.44 -9.34 0.37
CA VAL A 92 -9.61 -10.06 -0.09
C VAL A 92 -10.17 -9.37 -1.32
N VAL A 93 -10.68 -10.15 -2.25
CA VAL A 93 -11.29 -9.68 -3.49
C VAL A 93 -12.55 -10.48 -3.77
N THR A 94 -13.44 -9.93 -4.59
CA THR A 94 -14.58 -10.65 -5.13
C THR A 94 -14.17 -11.37 -6.41
N ASP A 95 -14.25 -12.72 -6.43
CA ASP A 95 -14.07 -13.53 -7.64
C ASP A 95 -15.29 -13.36 -8.54
N MET A 96 -15.18 -12.51 -9.54
CA MET A 96 -16.28 -12.18 -10.43
C MET A 96 -15.79 -11.55 -11.73
N VAL A 97 -16.40 -11.95 -12.83
CA VAL A 97 -16.37 -11.23 -14.12
C VAL A 97 -17.77 -10.73 -14.41
N SER A 98 -17.98 -9.43 -14.39
CA SER A 98 -19.31 -8.81 -14.58
C SER A 98 -19.92 -9.12 -15.96
N GLY A 99 -19.10 -9.35 -16.97
CA GLY A 99 -19.53 -9.80 -18.29
C GLY A 99 -20.25 -11.14 -18.31
N ASN A 100 -20.03 -11.98 -17.29
CA ASN A 100 -20.73 -13.25 -17.10
C ASN A 100 -22.07 -13.11 -16.33
N GLY A 101 -22.46 -11.89 -16.02
CA GLY A 101 -23.65 -11.56 -15.24
C GLY A 101 -23.36 -11.32 -13.77
N TRP A 102 -24.09 -10.41 -13.16
CA TRP A 102 -23.91 -9.95 -11.78
C TRP A 102 -24.23 -11.01 -10.72
N SER A 103 -24.91 -12.08 -11.10
CA SER A 103 -25.20 -13.22 -10.21
C SER A 103 -24.18 -14.36 -10.31
N SER A 104 -23.27 -14.31 -11.28
CA SER A 104 -22.27 -15.33 -11.48
C SER A 104 -21.13 -15.17 -10.48
N ASN A 105 -20.77 -16.26 -9.86
CA ASN A 105 -19.67 -16.45 -8.92
C ASN A 105 -19.18 -15.17 -8.20
N ARG A 106 -19.64 -14.95 -6.99
CA ARG A 106 -19.27 -13.79 -6.16
C ARG A 106 -18.59 -14.24 -4.87
N ALA A 107 -17.80 -15.30 -4.96
CA ALA A 107 -17.02 -15.77 -3.82
C ALA A 107 -15.98 -14.71 -3.43
N MET A 108 -15.80 -14.55 -2.12
CA MET A 108 -14.65 -13.80 -1.58
C MET A 108 -13.45 -14.74 -1.50
N ILE A 109 -12.33 -14.31 -1.99
CA ILE A 109 -11.06 -15.06 -2.01
C ILE A 109 -9.91 -14.22 -1.45
#